data_ed0e08e733dfdd3675f9405f6316aa17
#
_entry.id   ed0e08e733dfdd3675f9405f6316aa17
#
_cell.length_a   1.000
_cell.length_b   1.000
_cell.length_c   1.000
_cell.angle_alpha   90.00
_cell.angle_beta   90.00
_cell.angle_gamma   90.00
#
_symmetry.space_group_name_H-M   'P 1'
#
loop_
_entity.id
_entity.type
_entity.pdbx_description
1 polymer ?
#
loop_
_entity_poly.entity_id
_entity_poly.type
_entity_poly.pdbx_seq_one_letter_code
_entity_poly.pdbx_strand_id
1 'polypeptide(L)'
;MQDQSGPFFARKEEVIAFSRRHRFETYLDKVFDFSSQVHGLPDGRTYPQHSAKKIFDAVFLGAACQFRSVHRMERECQPGGALSRRIGPLSEDAIGYALERYDSQTVFRLGCEVARQLKRNGVFRSYWSRGLVVAAVDGIEICNSFVRFCDDCMERKVTRTVEGELREEVQYYHRLCAVTVVSSAFPIPLGIRFQKNGENEVACSLDLLRELTEQLGRRFVDVLVADALYLQAPFVKEIERLGLDWVSNLKENQPELLTESERVFSAVPAEKMDDSLQLWHASEVYWPVAERSVRVVKTVRQQPVRRLRVQRDEQGEKHAVKETVVQPSTNFCASNLELGSIPPVFIHQLARSRWIIDTDVFQTLTTEAHLKRPSVHQGRAKALIVLTMIRVLAFTLTLVFFFRQVRSHFRKCPLGFCDLAQELAYWFVVLQVDSS
;
A
#
# COMPACT_ATOMS: atom_id res chain seq x y z
N MET A 1 46.90 6.99 13.68
CA MET A 1 45.61 7.38 13.16
C MET A 1 44.54 6.65 13.97
N GLN A 2 43.99 7.32 14.99
CA GLN A 2 42.91 6.77 15.81
C GLN A 2 41.63 6.81 14.98
N ASP A 3 40.98 5.63 14.88
CA ASP A 3 39.73 5.41 14.21
C ASP A 3 38.60 6.27 14.86
N GLN A 4 38.29 7.40 14.23
CA GLN A 4 37.16 8.28 14.64
C GLN A 4 35.84 7.78 14.10
N SER A 5 35.60 6.46 14.07
CA SER A 5 34.25 5.91 13.92
C SER A 5 33.53 6.02 15.26
N GLY A 6 33.01 7.21 15.54
CA GLY A 6 32.22 7.48 16.75
C GLY A 6 30.98 6.62 16.83
N PRO A 7 30.33 6.48 18.02
CA PRO A 7 29.28 5.52 18.35
C PRO A 7 27.91 5.72 17.62
N PHE A 8 27.91 6.43 16.50
CA PHE A 8 26.69 6.85 15.78
C PHE A 8 26.43 6.11 14.46
N PHE A 9 27.33 5.25 14.00
CA PHE A 9 27.18 4.51 12.74
C PHE A 9 27.31 3.01 13.03
N ALA A 10 26.15 2.34 13.16
CA ALA A 10 26.16 0.89 13.24
C ALA A 10 26.67 0.27 11.92
N ARG A 11 27.53 -0.75 12.02
CA ARG A 11 27.91 -1.56 10.87
C ARG A 11 26.76 -2.49 10.48
N LYS A 12 26.73 -2.92 9.20
CA LYS A 12 25.65 -3.81 8.71
C LYS A 12 25.56 -5.08 9.56
N GLU A 13 26.70 -5.65 9.95
CA GLU A 13 26.80 -6.85 10.79
C GLU A 13 26.19 -6.64 12.19
N GLU A 14 26.35 -5.47 12.78
CA GLU A 14 25.76 -5.12 14.08
C GLU A 14 24.25 -5.06 14.02
N VAL A 15 23.68 -4.47 12.95
CA VAL A 15 22.25 -4.41 12.72
C VAL A 15 21.67 -5.79 12.49
N ILE A 16 22.37 -6.62 11.73
CA ILE A 16 21.99 -8.03 11.50
C ILE A 16 22.01 -8.80 12.81
N ALA A 17 23.07 -8.70 13.62
CA ALA A 17 23.18 -9.37 14.92
C ALA A 17 22.10 -8.88 15.91
N PHE A 18 21.77 -7.58 15.90
CA PHE A 18 20.66 -7.05 16.70
C PHE A 18 19.32 -7.64 16.26
N SER A 19 19.04 -7.63 14.97
CA SER A 19 17.80 -8.16 14.40
C SER A 19 17.62 -9.64 14.73
N ARG A 20 18.69 -10.45 14.65
CA ARG A 20 18.68 -11.88 15.01
C ARG A 20 18.29 -12.10 16.47
N ARG A 21 18.83 -11.30 17.39
CA ARG A 21 18.50 -11.39 18.82
C ARG A 21 17.06 -11.06 19.13
N HIS A 22 16.44 -10.15 18.38
CA HIS A 22 15.08 -9.68 18.64
C HIS A 22 13.98 -10.51 17.95
N ARG A 23 14.35 -11.57 17.29
CA ARG A 23 13.49 -12.58 16.64
C ARG A 23 12.13 -12.06 16.19
N PHE A 24 11.91 -11.97 14.89
CA PHE A 24 10.68 -11.43 14.29
C PHE A 24 9.41 -12.00 14.90
N GLU A 25 9.31 -13.35 15.02
CA GLU A 25 8.13 -14.01 15.54
C GLU A 25 7.90 -13.71 17.02
N THR A 26 8.96 -13.69 17.84
CA THR A 26 8.87 -13.29 19.26
C THR A 26 8.34 -11.87 19.42
N TYR A 27 8.75 -10.97 18.50
CA TYR A 27 8.22 -9.60 18.44
C TYR A 27 6.72 -9.60 18.12
N LEU A 28 6.29 -10.39 17.12
CA LEU A 28 4.88 -10.49 16.74
C LEU A 28 4.02 -11.02 17.88
N ASP A 29 4.48 -12.05 18.58
CA ASP A 29 3.75 -12.62 19.71
C ASP A 29 3.68 -11.65 20.88
N LYS A 30 4.80 -11.02 21.23
CA LYS A 30 4.85 -10.06 22.34
C LYS A 30 3.96 -8.83 22.12
N VAL A 31 3.90 -8.32 20.88
CA VAL A 31 3.21 -7.06 20.58
C VAL A 31 1.77 -7.29 20.14
N PHE A 32 1.48 -8.37 19.43
CA PHE A 32 0.20 -8.61 18.78
C PHE A 32 -0.52 -9.87 19.25
N ASP A 33 0.10 -10.70 20.11
CA ASP A 33 -0.40 -12.04 20.43
C ASP A 33 -0.71 -12.87 19.15
N PHE A 34 0.18 -12.74 18.16
CA PHE A 34 -0.08 -13.16 16.79
C PHE A 34 -0.31 -14.65 16.65
N SER A 35 0.51 -15.47 17.32
CA SER A 35 0.38 -16.92 17.28
C SER A 35 -0.96 -17.41 17.84
N SER A 36 -1.47 -16.78 18.90
CA SER A 36 -2.78 -17.09 19.48
C SER A 36 -3.92 -16.77 18.49
N GLN A 37 -3.86 -15.59 17.86
CA GLN A 37 -4.87 -15.18 16.87
C GLN A 37 -4.89 -16.10 15.66
N VAL A 38 -3.71 -16.52 15.16
CA VAL A 38 -3.59 -17.46 14.04
C VAL A 38 -4.04 -18.87 14.40
N HIS A 39 -3.89 -19.28 15.66
CA HIS A 39 -4.32 -20.61 16.12
C HIS A 39 -5.84 -20.81 16.00
N GLY A 40 -6.60 -19.75 16.16
CA GLY A 40 -8.07 -19.73 16.03
C GLY A 40 -8.60 -19.64 14.60
N LEU A 41 -7.77 -19.72 13.55
CA LEU A 41 -8.23 -19.63 12.18
C LEU A 41 -9.16 -20.81 11.82
N PRO A 42 -10.40 -20.54 11.34
CA PRO A 42 -11.31 -21.59 10.93
C PRO A 42 -10.78 -22.33 9.69
N ASP A 43 -10.94 -23.65 9.73
CA ASP A 43 -10.54 -24.55 8.66
C ASP A 43 -11.78 -25.15 8.00
N GLY A 44 -12.10 -24.72 6.79
CA GLY A 44 -13.22 -25.24 6.00
C GLY A 44 -12.93 -26.58 5.29
N ARG A 45 -11.77 -27.23 5.59
CA ARG A 45 -11.40 -28.51 4.96
C ARG A 45 -11.95 -29.70 5.74
N THR A 46 -12.36 -30.73 5.02
CA THR A 46 -12.74 -32.02 5.60
C THR A 46 -11.49 -32.89 5.75
N TYR A 47 -11.21 -33.37 6.98
CA TYR A 47 -10.05 -34.23 7.31
C TYR A 47 -8.68 -33.68 6.84
N PRO A 48 -8.28 -32.47 7.26
CA PRO A 48 -7.02 -31.88 6.84
C PRO A 48 -5.81 -32.64 7.38
N GLN A 49 -4.86 -33.00 6.50
CA GLN A 49 -3.58 -33.63 6.92
C GLN A 49 -2.65 -32.64 7.62
N HIS A 50 -2.77 -31.34 7.30
CA HIS A 50 -2.02 -30.24 7.90
C HIS A 50 -2.97 -29.23 8.52
N SER A 51 -2.67 -28.73 9.72
CA SER A 51 -3.51 -27.70 10.37
C SER A 51 -3.59 -26.41 9.57
N ALA A 52 -4.68 -25.64 9.74
CA ALA A 52 -4.82 -24.31 9.14
C ALA A 52 -3.65 -23.41 9.53
N LYS A 53 -3.27 -23.42 10.82
CA LYS A 53 -2.11 -22.67 11.31
C LYS A 53 -0.82 -23.00 10.56
N LYS A 54 -0.50 -24.29 10.38
CA LYS A 54 0.73 -24.70 9.66
C LYS A 54 0.80 -24.11 8.26
N ILE A 55 -0.32 -24.13 7.52
CA ILE A 55 -0.38 -23.59 6.17
C ILE A 55 -0.32 -22.06 6.18
N PHE A 56 -1.05 -21.43 7.11
CA PHE A 56 -0.98 -19.99 7.28
C PHE A 56 0.45 -19.53 7.58
N ASP A 57 1.12 -20.16 8.53
CA ASP A 57 2.51 -19.86 8.91
C ASP A 57 3.47 -20.01 7.71
N ALA A 58 3.32 -21.08 6.90
CA ALA A 58 4.13 -21.26 5.70
C ALA A 58 3.96 -20.12 4.70
N VAL A 59 2.73 -19.71 4.46
CA VAL A 59 2.42 -18.61 3.53
C VAL A 59 2.87 -17.27 4.11
N PHE A 60 2.61 -17.01 5.39
CA PHE A 60 2.97 -15.78 6.08
C PHE A 60 4.49 -15.59 6.15
N LEU A 61 5.22 -16.60 6.63
CA LEU A 61 6.68 -16.55 6.71
C LEU A 61 7.33 -16.52 5.32
N GLY A 62 6.78 -17.27 4.36
CA GLY A 62 7.21 -17.21 2.97
C GLY A 62 7.01 -15.82 2.36
N ALA A 63 5.92 -15.14 2.68
CA ALA A 63 5.67 -13.77 2.26
C ALA A 63 6.59 -12.76 2.96
N ALA A 64 6.85 -12.93 4.27
CA ALA A 64 7.80 -12.10 5.02
C ALA A 64 9.24 -12.22 4.47
N CYS A 65 9.62 -13.43 4.00
CA CYS A 65 10.88 -13.69 3.30
C CYS A 65 10.86 -13.30 1.81
N GLN A 66 9.77 -12.70 1.32
CA GLN A 66 9.58 -12.30 -0.08
C GLN A 66 9.70 -13.47 -1.08
N PHE A 67 9.25 -14.68 -0.70
CA PHE A 67 9.19 -15.79 -1.64
C PHE A 67 8.10 -15.55 -2.69
N ARG A 68 8.52 -15.52 -3.94
CA ARG A 68 7.70 -14.99 -5.03
C ARG A 68 6.58 -15.91 -5.51
N SER A 69 6.57 -17.20 -5.14
CA SER A 69 5.56 -18.17 -5.58
C SER A 69 5.27 -19.22 -4.51
N VAL A 70 4.10 -19.84 -4.59
CA VAL A 70 3.75 -20.96 -3.72
C VAL A 70 4.69 -22.15 -3.95
N HIS A 71 5.10 -22.38 -5.20
CA HIS A 71 6.13 -23.36 -5.52
C HIS A 71 7.47 -23.09 -4.80
N ARG A 72 7.89 -21.81 -4.69
CA ARG A 72 9.09 -21.48 -3.89
C ARG A 72 8.85 -21.76 -2.41
N MET A 73 7.66 -21.47 -1.88
CA MET A 73 7.32 -21.79 -0.49
C MET A 73 7.37 -23.29 -0.23
N GLU A 74 6.83 -24.12 -1.14
CA GLU A 74 6.96 -25.58 -1.09
C GLU A 74 8.42 -25.99 -0.97
N ARG A 75 9.30 -25.54 -1.88
CA ARG A 75 10.73 -25.89 -1.86
C ARG A 75 11.40 -25.52 -0.55
N GLU A 76 11.06 -24.37 0.02
CA GLU A 76 11.62 -23.91 1.29
C GLU A 76 11.06 -24.67 2.51
N CYS A 77 9.93 -25.36 2.37
CA CYS A 77 9.38 -26.26 3.36
C CYS A 77 10.00 -27.68 3.31
N GLN A 78 10.68 -28.05 2.21
CA GLN A 78 11.34 -29.35 2.08
C GLN A 78 12.67 -29.40 2.88
N PRO A 79 13.21 -30.59 3.18
CA PRO A 79 14.49 -30.74 3.86
C PRO A 79 15.60 -29.89 3.23
N GLY A 80 16.29 -29.09 4.04
CA GLY A 80 17.33 -28.17 3.60
C GLY A 80 16.82 -26.77 3.22
N GLY A 81 15.51 -26.54 3.11
CA GLY A 81 14.95 -25.22 2.87
C GLY A 81 14.79 -24.38 4.14
N ALA A 82 14.62 -23.06 3.97
CA ALA A 82 14.57 -22.09 5.08
C ALA A 82 13.44 -22.37 6.08
N LEU A 83 12.32 -22.89 5.62
CA LEU A 83 11.15 -23.17 6.46
C LEU A 83 11.04 -24.65 6.89
N SER A 84 12.00 -25.51 6.51
CA SER A 84 11.89 -26.97 6.65
C SER A 84 11.70 -27.44 8.09
N ARG A 85 12.47 -26.91 9.04
CA ARG A 85 12.36 -27.29 10.46
C ARG A 85 11.19 -26.62 11.17
N ARG A 86 10.80 -25.43 10.72
CA ARG A 86 9.73 -24.65 11.34
C ARG A 86 8.34 -25.13 10.92
N ILE A 87 8.19 -25.40 9.65
CA ILE A 87 6.93 -25.81 9.01
C ILE A 87 6.94 -27.30 8.71
N GLY A 88 8.07 -27.84 8.22
CA GLY A 88 8.19 -29.18 7.69
C GLY A 88 7.57 -29.34 6.29
N PRO A 89 7.63 -30.54 5.70
CA PRO A 89 7.18 -30.78 4.34
C PRO A 89 5.74 -30.32 4.10
N LEU A 90 5.53 -29.62 3.00
CA LEU A 90 4.26 -29.09 2.57
C LEU A 90 4.30 -28.89 1.05
N SER A 91 3.26 -29.34 0.32
CA SER A 91 3.18 -29.19 -1.14
C SER A 91 2.45 -27.91 -1.54
N GLU A 92 2.73 -27.41 -2.76
CA GLU A 92 2.01 -26.27 -3.33
C GLU A 92 0.51 -26.54 -3.49
N ASP A 93 0.15 -27.79 -3.82
CA ASP A 93 -1.25 -28.21 -3.92
C ASP A 93 -1.97 -28.16 -2.57
N ALA A 94 -1.31 -28.63 -1.49
CA ALA A 94 -1.86 -28.55 -0.15
C ALA A 94 -2.06 -27.08 0.30
N ILE A 95 -1.11 -26.20 -0.03
CA ILE A 95 -1.23 -24.76 0.22
C ILE A 95 -2.41 -24.18 -0.57
N GLY A 96 -2.45 -24.40 -1.89
CA GLY A 96 -3.52 -23.88 -2.75
C GLY A 96 -4.90 -24.39 -2.34
N TYR A 97 -5.02 -25.68 -2.04
CA TYR A 97 -6.28 -26.30 -1.57
C TYR A 97 -6.78 -25.68 -0.25
N ALA A 98 -5.87 -25.40 0.68
CA ALA A 98 -6.23 -24.78 1.95
C ALA A 98 -6.63 -23.31 1.78
N LEU A 99 -5.86 -22.54 1.01
CA LEU A 99 -6.16 -21.13 0.76
C LEU A 99 -7.55 -20.92 0.11
N GLU A 100 -7.97 -21.87 -0.75
CA GLU A 100 -9.32 -21.85 -1.37
C GLU A 100 -10.44 -21.99 -0.33
N ARG A 101 -10.14 -22.57 0.83
CA ARG A 101 -11.12 -22.90 1.87
C ARG A 101 -10.98 -22.03 3.13
N TYR A 102 -9.99 -21.16 3.16
CA TYR A 102 -9.88 -20.18 4.24
C TYR A 102 -10.97 -19.11 4.09
N ASP A 103 -11.48 -18.67 5.22
CA ASP A 103 -12.36 -17.51 5.27
C ASP A 103 -11.54 -16.22 5.15
N SER A 104 -11.70 -15.52 4.02
CA SER A 104 -11.03 -14.24 3.79
C SER A 104 -11.39 -13.18 4.83
N GLN A 105 -12.61 -13.21 5.37
CA GLN A 105 -13.05 -12.30 6.42
C GLN A 105 -12.29 -12.51 7.72
N THR A 106 -11.88 -13.73 8.02
CA THR A 106 -11.05 -13.98 9.20
C THR A 106 -9.64 -13.41 9.03
N VAL A 107 -9.04 -13.51 7.84
CA VAL A 107 -7.74 -12.87 7.56
C VAL A 107 -7.87 -11.34 7.59
N PHE A 108 -8.97 -10.80 7.09
CA PHE A 108 -9.28 -9.35 7.17
C PHE A 108 -9.37 -8.89 8.63
N ARG A 109 -10.12 -9.60 9.48
CA ARG A 109 -10.24 -9.30 10.91
C ARG A 109 -8.89 -9.35 11.63
N LEU A 110 -8.04 -10.33 11.32
CA LEU A 110 -6.67 -10.41 11.84
C LEU A 110 -5.87 -9.14 11.52
N GLY A 111 -5.96 -8.65 10.27
CA GLY A 111 -5.37 -7.36 9.87
C GLY A 111 -5.92 -6.18 10.67
N CYS A 112 -7.22 -6.16 10.92
CA CYS A 112 -7.87 -5.13 11.74
C CYS A 112 -7.40 -5.17 13.21
N GLU A 113 -7.19 -6.34 13.81
CA GLU A 113 -6.64 -6.44 15.17
C GLU A 113 -5.21 -5.88 15.23
N VAL A 114 -4.37 -6.22 14.25
CA VAL A 114 -3.04 -5.64 14.12
C VAL A 114 -3.13 -4.10 14.03
N ALA A 115 -4.03 -3.58 13.21
CA ALA A 115 -4.24 -2.14 13.06
C ALA A 115 -4.69 -1.47 14.36
N ARG A 116 -5.59 -2.09 15.14
CA ARG A 116 -6.01 -1.60 16.45
C ARG A 116 -4.82 -1.50 17.41
N GLN A 117 -3.99 -2.53 17.46
CA GLN A 117 -2.82 -2.55 18.32
C GLN A 117 -1.81 -1.48 17.93
N LEU A 118 -1.59 -1.27 16.62
CA LEU A 118 -0.72 -0.21 16.11
C LEU A 118 -1.24 1.19 16.49
N LYS A 119 -2.55 1.41 16.39
CA LYS A 119 -3.16 2.68 16.81
C LYS A 119 -3.01 2.91 18.32
N ARG A 120 -3.25 1.90 19.15
CA ARG A 120 -3.02 1.95 20.61
C ARG A 120 -1.57 2.28 20.95
N ASN A 121 -0.63 1.73 20.20
CA ASN A 121 0.81 1.98 20.35
C ASN A 121 1.27 3.32 19.75
N GLY A 122 0.35 4.19 19.32
CA GLY A 122 0.64 5.54 18.81
C GLY A 122 1.33 5.58 17.46
N VAL A 123 1.34 4.48 16.69
CA VAL A 123 2.09 4.35 15.43
C VAL A 123 1.50 5.21 14.31
N PHE A 124 0.19 5.48 14.32
CA PHE A 124 -0.52 6.15 13.23
C PHE A 124 -0.37 7.67 13.19
N ARG A 125 0.16 8.27 14.25
CA ARG A 125 0.27 9.72 14.38
C ARG A 125 1.71 10.18 14.18
N SER A 126 1.86 11.28 13.46
CA SER A 126 3.13 11.97 13.33
C SER A 126 2.96 13.47 13.54
N TYR A 127 4.07 14.16 13.72
CA TYR A 127 4.05 15.61 13.92
C TYR A 127 3.45 16.36 12.72
N TRP A 128 3.77 15.92 11.48
CA TRP A 128 3.30 16.58 10.27
C TRP A 128 1.76 16.53 10.10
N SER A 129 1.12 15.46 10.58
CA SER A 129 -0.33 15.26 10.47
C SER A 129 -1.13 16.00 11.57
N ARG A 130 -0.47 16.77 12.42
CA ARG A 130 -1.09 17.49 13.55
C ARG A 130 -1.90 16.59 14.47
N GLY A 131 -1.50 15.34 14.60
CA GLY A 131 -2.17 14.33 15.41
C GLY A 131 -3.36 13.65 14.74
N LEU A 132 -3.73 14.05 13.51
CA LEU A 132 -4.75 13.36 12.73
C LEU A 132 -4.24 12.03 12.19
N VAL A 133 -5.09 11.03 12.16
CA VAL A 133 -4.87 9.78 11.43
C VAL A 133 -5.38 9.97 10.01
N VAL A 134 -4.45 10.07 9.06
CA VAL A 134 -4.76 10.26 7.64
C VAL A 134 -4.56 8.94 6.90
N ALA A 135 -5.55 8.53 6.13
CA ALA A 135 -5.45 7.36 5.26
C ALA A 135 -5.67 7.76 3.80
N ALA A 136 -4.93 7.13 2.90
CA ALA A 136 -5.15 7.18 1.46
C ALA A 136 -5.96 5.99 0.99
N VAL A 137 -6.81 6.21 -0.02
CA VAL A 137 -7.51 5.15 -0.77
C VAL A 137 -7.09 5.22 -2.23
N ASP A 138 -6.80 4.05 -2.81
CA ASP A 138 -6.48 3.94 -4.23
C ASP A 138 -6.63 2.49 -4.71
N GLY A 139 -6.71 2.29 -6.04
CA GLY A 139 -6.80 1.00 -6.69
C GLY A 139 -5.51 0.60 -7.40
N ILE A 140 -5.27 -0.69 -7.52
CA ILE A 140 -4.15 -1.23 -8.29
C ILE A 140 -4.57 -2.46 -9.09
N GLU A 141 -4.06 -2.55 -10.31
CA GLU A 141 -4.21 -3.71 -11.17
C GLU A 141 -3.13 -4.75 -10.87
N ILE A 142 -3.54 -6.00 -10.74
CA ILE A 142 -2.68 -7.12 -10.40
C ILE A 142 -2.95 -8.35 -11.28
N CYS A 143 -2.01 -9.30 -11.29
CA CYS A 143 -2.17 -10.64 -11.90
C CYS A 143 -2.50 -10.65 -13.39
N ASN A 144 -1.93 -9.75 -14.18
CA ASN A 144 -2.16 -9.68 -15.62
C ASN A 144 -1.62 -10.92 -16.32
N SER A 145 -2.46 -11.57 -17.14
CA SER A 145 -2.10 -12.77 -17.88
C SER A 145 -2.89 -12.89 -19.19
N PHE A 146 -2.29 -13.50 -20.20
CA PHE A 146 -2.97 -13.90 -21.44
C PHE A 146 -3.31 -15.40 -21.46
N VAL A 147 -2.87 -16.15 -20.44
CA VAL A 147 -2.99 -17.60 -20.39
C VAL A 147 -3.71 -18.07 -19.12
N ARG A 148 -3.45 -17.43 -18.00
CA ARG A 148 -4.01 -17.81 -16.69
C ARG A 148 -5.19 -16.95 -16.36
N PHE A 149 -6.29 -17.57 -15.98
CA PHE A 149 -7.54 -16.89 -15.60
C PHE A 149 -8.29 -17.68 -14.53
N CYS A 150 -9.23 -17.02 -13.89
CA CYS A 150 -10.22 -17.61 -13.00
C CYS A 150 -11.59 -16.97 -13.27
N ASP A 151 -12.63 -17.49 -12.65
CA ASP A 151 -14.01 -17.03 -12.90
C ASP A 151 -14.26 -15.57 -12.48
N ASP A 152 -13.48 -15.04 -11.55
CA ASP A 152 -13.58 -13.65 -11.07
C ASP A 152 -12.64 -12.68 -11.81
N CYS A 153 -11.93 -13.12 -12.86
CA CYS A 153 -11.07 -12.23 -13.66
C CYS A 153 -11.90 -11.18 -14.40
N MET A 154 -11.36 -9.97 -14.45
CA MET A 154 -11.76 -8.99 -15.46
C MET A 154 -11.04 -9.27 -16.76
N GLU A 155 -11.64 -8.88 -17.87
CA GLU A 155 -11.16 -9.12 -19.21
C GLU A 155 -11.04 -7.81 -19.98
N ARG A 156 -10.02 -7.72 -20.82
CA ARG A 156 -9.91 -6.66 -21.84
C ARG A 156 -9.25 -7.19 -23.08
N LYS A 157 -9.65 -6.66 -24.23
CA LYS A 157 -8.98 -6.90 -25.51
C LYS A 157 -7.77 -6.01 -25.64
N VAL A 158 -6.64 -6.59 -25.97
CA VAL A 158 -5.36 -5.89 -26.14
C VAL A 158 -4.74 -6.30 -27.49
N THR A 159 -4.42 -5.33 -28.31
CA THR A 159 -3.66 -5.56 -29.54
C THR A 159 -2.18 -5.62 -29.20
N ARG A 160 -1.53 -6.72 -29.50
CA ARG A 160 -0.09 -6.91 -29.31
C ARG A 160 0.57 -7.60 -30.50
N THR A 161 1.86 -7.40 -30.64
CA THR A 161 2.64 -8.11 -31.65
C THR A 161 3.02 -9.48 -31.12
N VAL A 162 2.56 -10.54 -31.80
CA VAL A 162 2.89 -11.93 -31.53
C VAL A 162 3.52 -12.49 -32.80
N GLU A 163 4.76 -13.00 -32.70
CA GLU A 163 5.51 -13.55 -33.85
C GLU A 163 5.60 -12.62 -35.07
N GLY A 164 5.64 -11.30 -34.82
CA GLY A 164 5.71 -10.27 -35.85
C GLY A 164 4.36 -9.79 -36.42
N GLU A 165 3.25 -10.40 -36.06
CA GLU A 165 1.91 -10.01 -36.46
C GLU A 165 1.14 -9.33 -35.33
N LEU A 166 0.32 -8.32 -35.69
CA LEU A 166 -0.60 -7.69 -34.75
C LEU A 166 -1.80 -8.61 -34.55
N ARG A 167 -2.00 -9.07 -33.31
CA ARG A 167 -3.14 -9.90 -32.92
C ARG A 167 -3.90 -9.26 -31.76
N GLU A 168 -5.23 -9.35 -31.81
CA GLU A 168 -6.08 -9.02 -30.69
C GLU A 168 -6.18 -10.23 -29.76
N GLU A 169 -5.76 -10.10 -28.50
CA GLU A 169 -5.83 -11.16 -27.51
C GLU A 169 -6.57 -10.66 -26.25
N VAL A 170 -7.25 -11.60 -25.58
CA VAL A 170 -7.89 -11.30 -24.30
C VAL A 170 -6.86 -11.34 -23.21
N GLN A 171 -6.74 -10.23 -22.45
CA GLN A 171 -5.94 -10.15 -21.24
C GLN A 171 -6.85 -10.25 -20.02
N TYR A 172 -6.54 -11.19 -19.15
CA TYR A 172 -7.18 -11.42 -17.87
C TYR A 172 -6.42 -10.68 -16.77
N TYR A 173 -7.12 -10.05 -15.84
CA TYR A 173 -6.51 -9.33 -14.75
C TYR A 173 -7.44 -9.22 -13.55
N HIS A 174 -6.88 -8.85 -12.39
CA HIS A 174 -7.66 -8.45 -11.23
C HIS A 174 -7.32 -7.01 -10.85
N ARG A 175 -8.24 -6.37 -10.15
CA ARG A 175 -8.02 -5.10 -9.46
C ARG A 175 -8.32 -5.26 -7.99
N LEU A 176 -7.61 -4.54 -7.16
CA LEU A 176 -7.94 -4.39 -5.76
C LEU A 176 -7.85 -2.93 -5.35
N CYS A 177 -8.68 -2.56 -4.37
CA CYS A 177 -8.59 -1.29 -3.68
C CYS A 177 -7.88 -1.51 -2.35
N ALA A 178 -7.13 -0.52 -1.90
CA ALA A 178 -6.45 -0.52 -0.62
C ALA A 178 -6.72 0.76 0.14
N VAL A 179 -6.81 0.66 1.47
CA VAL A 179 -6.81 1.82 2.37
C VAL A 179 -5.54 1.73 3.22
N THR A 180 -4.75 2.79 3.21
CA THR A 180 -3.43 2.83 3.84
C THR A 180 -3.28 4.07 4.70
N VAL A 181 -2.87 3.91 5.96
CA VAL A 181 -2.48 5.05 6.81
C VAL A 181 -1.19 5.67 6.25
N VAL A 182 -1.25 6.95 5.94
CA VAL A 182 -0.14 7.75 5.39
C VAL A 182 0.39 8.80 6.35
N SER A 183 -0.27 9.00 7.49
CA SER A 183 0.15 9.94 8.53
C SER A 183 1.28 9.41 9.42
N SER A 184 1.54 8.12 9.43
CA SER A 184 2.60 7.51 10.23
C SER A 184 4.00 7.74 9.64
N ALA A 185 5.05 7.39 10.39
CA ALA A 185 6.44 7.49 9.93
C ALA A 185 6.78 6.56 8.74
N PHE A 186 5.93 5.59 8.47
CA PHE A 186 5.95 4.67 7.34
C PHE A 186 4.51 4.23 7.02
N PRO A 187 4.16 3.96 5.77
CA PRO A 187 2.77 3.67 5.40
C PRO A 187 2.31 2.31 5.95
N ILE A 188 1.05 2.24 6.37
CA ILE A 188 0.48 1.03 6.98
C ILE A 188 -0.83 0.68 6.27
N PRO A 189 -0.87 -0.37 5.44
CA PRO A 189 -2.11 -0.89 4.89
C PRO A 189 -3.07 -1.32 6.00
N LEU A 190 -4.30 -0.80 5.97
CA LEU A 190 -5.38 -1.17 6.88
C LEU A 190 -6.19 -2.35 6.35
N GLY A 191 -6.35 -2.43 5.03
CA GLY A 191 -7.07 -3.48 4.36
C GLY A 191 -7.03 -3.35 2.85
N ILE A 192 -7.37 -4.44 2.20
CA ILE A 192 -7.53 -4.55 0.75
C ILE A 192 -8.84 -5.26 0.43
N ARG A 193 -9.44 -4.94 -0.72
CA ARG A 193 -10.61 -5.62 -1.25
C ARG A 193 -10.45 -5.80 -2.76
N PHE A 194 -10.71 -7.01 -3.25
CA PHE A 194 -10.74 -7.28 -4.68
C PHE A 194 -12.01 -6.72 -5.29
N GLN A 195 -11.84 -6.02 -6.40
CA GLN A 195 -12.95 -5.52 -7.21
C GLN A 195 -13.63 -6.70 -7.90
N LYS A 196 -14.95 -6.76 -7.81
CA LYS A 196 -15.75 -7.78 -8.49
C LYS A 196 -15.90 -7.44 -9.96
N ASN A 197 -16.18 -8.45 -10.78
CA ASN A 197 -16.49 -8.21 -12.20
C ASN A 197 -17.76 -7.32 -12.31
N GLY A 198 -17.69 -6.28 -13.14
CA GLY A 198 -18.75 -5.27 -13.29
C GLY A 198 -18.81 -4.20 -12.19
N GLU A 199 -18.06 -4.32 -11.10
CA GLU A 199 -17.93 -3.29 -10.07
C GLU A 199 -16.91 -2.23 -10.51
N ASN A 200 -17.14 -0.97 -10.18
CA ASN A 200 -16.15 0.08 -10.39
C ASN A 200 -15.25 0.27 -9.14
N GLU A 201 -14.12 0.92 -9.33
CA GLU A 201 -13.12 1.13 -8.27
C GLU A 201 -13.67 1.92 -7.08
N VAL A 202 -14.51 2.94 -7.34
CA VAL A 202 -15.10 3.79 -6.29
C VAL A 202 -16.06 3.00 -5.42
N ALA A 203 -16.90 2.13 -6.01
CA ALA A 203 -17.81 1.25 -5.28
C ALA A 203 -17.04 0.22 -4.45
N CYS A 204 -16.00 -0.41 -5.03
CA CYS A 204 -15.14 -1.34 -4.33
C CYS A 204 -14.47 -0.68 -3.12
N SER A 205 -13.95 0.53 -3.28
CA SER A 205 -13.31 1.29 -2.21
C SER A 205 -14.30 1.68 -1.10
N LEU A 206 -15.53 2.02 -1.48
CA LEU A 206 -16.58 2.37 -0.53
C LEU A 206 -16.99 1.18 0.35
N ASP A 207 -17.12 0.00 -0.25
CA ASP A 207 -17.37 -1.22 0.50
C ASP A 207 -16.22 -1.56 1.44
N LEU A 208 -14.96 -1.41 1.00
CA LEU A 208 -13.80 -1.58 1.87
C LEU A 208 -13.82 -0.60 3.05
N LEU A 209 -14.19 0.66 2.83
CA LEU A 209 -14.29 1.67 3.89
C LEU A 209 -15.41 1.33 4.89
N ARG A 210 -16.55 0.79 4.41
CA ARG A 210 -17.63 0.30 5.27
C ARG A 210 -17.16 -0.87 6.14
N GLU A 211 -16.54 -1.88 5.53
CA GLU A 211 -15.99 -3.04 6.24
C GLU A 211 -14.94 -2.61 7.29
N LEU A 212 -14.04 -1.70 6.94
CA LEU A 212 -13.05 -1.16 7.88
C LEU A 212 -13.71 -0.38 9.02
N THR A 213 -14.74 0.44 8.73
CA THR A 213 -15.47 1.21 9.75
C THR A 213 -16.25 0.29 10.68
N GLU A 214 -16.86 -0.77 10.17
CA GLU A 214 -17.53 -1.78 10.98
C GLU A 214 -16.56 -2.49 11.93
N GLN A 215 -15.39 -2.90 11.43
CA GLN A 215 -14.40 -3.61 12.22
C GLN A 215 -13.64 -2.70 13.18
N LEU A 216 -13.19 -1.53 12.74
CA LEU A 216 -12.29 -0.66 13.50
C LEU A 216 -13.01 0.43 14.30
N GLY A 217 -14.26 0.69 13.96
CA GLY A 217 -15.07 1.75 14.55
C GLY A 217 -14.95 3.09 13.83
N ARG A 218 -15.96 3.94 14.03
CA ARG A 218 -15.96 5.31 13.51
C ARG A 218 -14.79 6.10 14.09
N ARG A 219 -14.24 7.03 13.31
CA ARG A 219 -13.06 7.84 13.69
C ARG A 219 -11.78 7.04 13.98
N PHE A 220 -11.70 5.81 13.46
CA PHE A 220 -10.43 5.10 13.45
C PHE A 220 -9.42 5.80 12.54
N VAL A 221 -9.89 6.33 11.42
CA VAL A 221 -9.24 7.29 10.54
C VAL A 221 -9.96 8.62 10.70
N ASP A 222 -9.23 9.74 10.73
CA ASP A 222 -9.81 11.07 10.83
C ASP A 222 -10.06 11.67 9.45
N VAL A 223 -9.09 11.54 8.53
CA VAL A 223 -9.16 12.13 7.18
C VAL A 223 -8.82 11.08 6.13
N LEU A 224 -9.67 10.97 5.12
CA LEU A 224 -9.41 10.19 3.91
C LEU A 224 -8.86 11.10 2.81
N VAL A 225 -7.73 10.73 2.22
CA VAL A 225 -7.16 11.42 1.05
C VAL A 225 -7.30 10.54 -0.19
N ALA A 226 -7.79 11.12 -1.28
CA ALA A 226 -8.11 10.39 -2.50
C ALA A 226 -7.73 11.18 -3.76
N ASP A 227 -7.70 10.50 -4.90
CA ASP A 227 -7.51 11.17 -6.18
C ASP A 227 -8.83 11.76 -6.72
N ALA A 228 -8.78 12.39 -7.91
CA ALA A 228 -9.96 13.02 -8.48
C ALA A 228 -11.07 12.03 -8.85
N LEU A 229 -10.75 10.75 -9.11
CA LEU A 229 -11.74 9.72 -9.41
C LEU A 229 -12.79 9.59 -8.30
N TYR A 230 -12.36 9.77 -7.05
CA TYR A 230 -13.19 9.64 -5.85
C TYR A 230 -13.97 10.92 -5.50
N LEU A 231 -13.70 12.04 -6.16
CA LEU A 231 -14.48 13.26 -5.96
C LEU A 231 -15.83 13.14 -6.67
N GLN A 232 -16.74 12.39 -6.06
CA GLN A 232 -18.10 12.14 -6.51
C GLN A 232 -19.06 12.39 -5.36
N ALA A 233 -20.17 13.10 -5.60
CA ALA A 233 -21.12 13.46 -4.56
C ALA A 233 -21.65 12.27 -3.74
N PRO A 234 -22.03 11.10 -4.35
CA PRO A 234 -22.42 9.94 -3.56
C PRO A 234 -21.30 9.37 -2.69
N PHE A 235 -20.07 9.35 -3.18
CA PHE A 235 -18.93 8.86 -2.43
C PHE A 235 -18.63 9.74 -1.20
N VAL A 236 -18.52 11.05 -1.38
CA VAL A 236 -18.19 11.95 -0.27
C VAL A 236 -19.30 12.00 0.78
N LYS A 237 -20.58 11.95 0.36
CA LYS A 237 -21.71 11.85 1.28
C LYS A 237 -21.64 10.59 2.16
N GLU A 238 -21.23 9.47 1.57
CA GLU A 238 -21.16 8.20 2.30
C GLU A 238 -19.96 8.15 3.26
N ILE A 239 -18.78 8.62 2.86
CA ILE A 239 -17.62 8.63 3.77
C ILE A 239 -17.82 9.58 4.95
N GLU A 240 -18.54 10.71 4.76
CA GLU A 240 -18.97 11.57 5.86
C GLU A 240 -19.96 10.85 6.79
N ARG A 241 -20.90 10.08 6.23
CA ARG A 241 -21.80 9.24 7.02
C ARG A 241 -21.04 8.20 7.84
N LEU A 242 -19.91 7.70 7.35
CA LEU A 242 -18.99 6.83 8.09
C LEU A 242 -18.19 7.58 9.15
N GLY A 243 -18.23 8.91 9.18
CA GLY A 243 -17.57 9.78 10.16
C GLY A 243 -16.15 10.18 9.77
N LEU A 244 -15.83 10.17 8.48
CA LEU A 244 -14.54 10.57 7.92
C LEU A 244 -14.61 11.95 7.31
N ASP A 245 -13.61 12.77 7.58
CA ASP A 245 -13.33 13.94 6.76
C ASP A 245 -12.56 13.53 5.51
N TRP A 246 -12.53 14.40 4.51
CA TRP A 246 -11.89 14.06 3.25
C TRP A 246 -11.16 15.24 2.60
N VAL A 247 -10.12 14.87 1.83
CA VAL A 247 -9.43 15.76 0.87
C VAL A 247 -9.26 14.98 -0.43
N SER A 248 -9.75 15.53 -1.53
CA SER A 248 -9.62 14.92 -2.85
C SER A 248 -9.09 15.91 -3.87
N ASN A 249 -8.30 15.42 -4.83
CA ASN A 249 -7.92 16.22 -5.98
C ASN A 249 -9.16 16.61 -6.80
N LEU A 250 -9.20 17.85 -7.29
CA LEU A 250 -10.22 18.37 -8.19
C LEU A 250 -9.62 18.54 -9.58
N LYS A 251 -10.25 17.94 -10.57
CA LYS A 251 -9.87 17.98 -11.98
C LYS A 251 -11.11 18.10 -12.87
N GLU A 252 -10.93 17.90 -14.17
CA GLU A 252 -11.98 17.99 -15.20
C GLU A 252 -13.14 17.00 -15.00
N ASN A 253 -13.01 16.01 -14.11
CA ASN A 253 -14.10 15.12 -13.72
C ASN A 253 -15.23 15.82 -12.95
N GLN A 254 -14.97 17.04 -12.43
CA GLN A 254 -15.94 17.92 -11.79
C GLN A 254 -15.86 19.32 -12.42
N PRO A 255 -16.30 19.47 -13.70
CA PRO A 255 -16.05 20.66 -14.49
C PRO A 255 -16.71 21.92 -13.91
N GLU A 256 -17.92 21.79 -13.35
CA GLU A 256 -18.65 22.92 -12.77
C GLU A 256 -17.96 23.44 -11.50
N LEU A 257 -17.55 22.54 -10.60
CA LEU A 257 -16.80 22.91 -9.39
C LEU A 257 -15.44 23.53 -9.75
N LEU A 258 -14.76 22.99 -10.76
CA LEU A 258 -13.48 23.51 -11.21
C LEU A 258 -13.63 24.92 -11.79
N THR A 259 -14.61 25.14 -12.67
CA THR A 259 -14.89 26.44 -13.29
C THR A 259 -15.27 27.48 -12.24
N GLU A 260 -16.13 27.11 -11.28
CA GLU A 260 -16.51 28.02 -10.19
C GLU A 260 -15.29 28.35 -9.31
N SER A 261 -14.44 27.38 -9.03
CA SER A 261 -13.20 27.61 -8.29
C SER A 261 -12.26 28.57 -9.02
N GLU A 262 -12.10 28.43 -10.33
CA GLU A 262 -11.27 29.32 -11.13
C GLU A 262 -11.84 30.76 -11.16
N ARG A 263 -13.16 30.89 -11.26
CA ARG A 263 -13.86 32.17 -11.19
C ARG A 263 -13.61 32.87 -9.85
N VAL A 264 -13.75 32.16 -8.73
CA VAL A 264 -13.49 32.72 -7.39
C VAL A 264 -12.02 33.12 -7.25
N PHE A 265 -11.09 32.28 -7.68
CA PHE A 265 -9.65 32.56 -7.55
C PHE A 265 -9.13 33.63 -8.50
N SER A 266 -9.87 34.01 -9.55
CA SER A 266 -9.53 35.15 -10.40
C SER A 266 -9.72 36.50 -9.69
N ALA A 267 -10.60 36.53 -8.68
CA ALA A 267 -10.91 37.71 -7.88
C ALA A 267 -10.13 37.79 -6.54
N VAL A 268 -9.41 36.73 -6.17
CA VAL A 268 -8.69 36.68 -4.88
C VAL A 268 -7.18 36.65 -5.14
N PRO A 269 -6.39 37.49 -4.44
CA PRO A 269 -4.93 37.45 -4.58
C PRO A 269 -4.33 36.12 -4.05
N ALA A 270 -3.24 35.69 -4.67
CA ALA A 270 -2.48 34.53 -4.20
C ALA A 270 -1.76 34.83 -2.88
N GLU A 271 -1.76 33.87 -1.98
CA GLU A 271 -0.81 33.85 -0.87
C GLU A 271 0.51 33.24 -1.36
N LYS A 272 1.61 33.99 -1.26
CA LYS A 272 2.95 33.47 -1.56
C LYS A 272 3.48 32.71 -0.34
N MET A 273 3.58 31.39 -0.45
CA MET A 273 4.07 30.53 0.64
C MET A 273 5.61 30.49 0.69
N ASP A 274 6.25 30.41 -0.49
CA ASP A 274 7.69 30.50 -0.71
C ASP A 274 7.98 30.93 -2.16
N ASP A 275 9.25 30.99 -2.57
CA ASP A 275 9.60 31.40 -3.93
C ASP A 275 9.12 30.47 -5.02
N SER A 276 8.74 29.24 -4.69
CA SER A 276 8.28 28.21 -5.63
C SER A 276 6.80 27.90 -5.54
N LEU A 277 6.08 28.34 -4.49
CA LEU A 277 4.71 27.94 -4.21
C LEU A 277 3.78 29.15 -3.96
N GLN A 278 2.77 29.27 -4.79
CA GLN A 278 1.63 30.16 -4.62
C GLN A 278 0.39 29.35 -4.25
N LEU A 279 -0.46 29.90 -3.38
CA LEU A 279 -1.66 29.25 -2.89
C LEU A 279 -2.84 30.22 -2.92
N TRP A 280 -4.02 29.72 -3.30
CA TRP A 280 -5.33 30.35 -3.19
C TRP A 280 -6.23 29.43 -2.39
N HIS A 281 -7.13 29.97 -1.63
CA HIS A 281 -8.17 29.19 -0.95
C HIS A 281 -9.51 29.92 -0.91
N ALA A 282 -10.58 29.12 -0.91
CA ALA A 282 -11.94 29.58 -0.66
C ALA A 282 -12.66 28.54 0.20
N SER A 283 -13.37 29.01 1.23
CA SER A 283 -14.05 28.11 2.18
C SER A 283 -15.39 27.61 1.67
N GLU A 284 -16.01 28.35 0.73
CA GLU A 284 -17.38 28.11 0.28
C GLU A 284 -17.48 28.23 -1.24
N VAL A 285 -16.99 27.21 -1.95
CA VAL A 285 -17.20 27.09 -3.38
C VAL A 285 -18.38 26.14 -3.60
N TYR A 286 -19.42 26.64 -4.27
CA TYR A 286 -20.62 25.83 -4.49
C TYR A 286 -20.33 24.67 -5.46
N TRP A 287 -20.71 23.46 -5.05
CA TRP A 287 -20.60 22.25 -5.83
C TRP A 287 -22.00 21.76 -6.27
N PRO A 288 -22.45 22.05 -7.50
CA PRO A 288 -23.82 21.82 -7.92
C PRO A 288 -24.27 20.36 -7.78
N VAL A 289 -23.46 19.40 -8.21
CA VAL A 289 -23.78 17.95 -8.17
C VAL A 289 -23.96 17.43 -6.73
N ALA A 290 -23.30 18.05 -5.76
CA ALA A 290 -23.44 17.70 -4.36
C ALA A 290 -24.47 18.57 -3.62
N GLU A 291 -25.00 19.64 -4.27
CA GLU A 291 -25.95 20.60 -3.72
C GLU A 291 -25.46 21.27 -2.43
N ARG A 292 -24.17 21.57 -2.37
CA ARG A 292 -23.54 22.21 -1.18
C ARG A 292 -22.27 22.94 -1.54
N SER A 293 -21.80 23.77 -0.59
CA SER A 293 -20.46 24.35 -0.69
C SER A 293 -19.40 23.42 -0.11
N VAL A 294 -18.21 23.49 -0.69
CA VAL A 294 -17.00 22.79 -0.23
C VAL A 294 -15.84 23.76 -0.21
N ARG A 295 -14.85 23.44 0.58
CA ARG A 295 -13.60 24.18 0.60
C ARG A 295 -12.72 23.75 -0.56
N VAL A 296 -12.15 24.72 -1.30
CA VAL A 296 -11.20 24.44 -2.39
C VAL A 296 -9.90 25.19 -2.14
N VAL A 297 -8.80 24.51 -2.42
CA VAL A 297 -7.44 25.06 -2.39
C VAL A 297 -6.80 24.84 -3.76
N LYS A 298 -6.29 25.94 -4.35
CA LYS A 298 -5.47 25.90 -5.57
C LYS A 298 -4.02 26.16 -5.20
N THR A 299 -3.11 25.43 -5.79
CA THR A 299 -1.68 25.68 -5.67
C THR A 299 -1.01 25.71 -7.04
N VAL A 300 -0.08 26.64 -7.21
CA VAL A 300 0.81 26.69 -8.37
C VAL A 300 2.24 26.60 -7.86
N ARG A 301 2.92 25.53 -8.26
CA ARG A 301 4.31 25.29 -7.88
C ARG A 301 5.21 25.35 -9.10
N GLN A 302 6.29 26.13 -9.02
CA GLN A 302 7.36 26.10 -10.01
C GLN A 302 8.24 24.89 -9.70
N GLN A 303 8.33 23.95 -10.64
CA GLN A 303 9.13 22.73 -10.43
C GLN A 303 10.07 22.47 -11.62
N PRO A 304 11.32 22.02 -11.34
CA PRO A 304 12.24 21.63 -12.39
C PRO A 304 11.80 20.28 -13.00
N VAL A 305 11.54 20.30 -14.31
CA VAL A 305 11.19 19.10 -15.08
C VAL A 305 12.37 18.75 -15.99
N ARG A 306 12.86 17.53 -15.90
CA ARG A 306 13.90 17.03 -16.80
C ARG A 306 13.25 16.56 -18.09
N ARG A 307 13.66 17.17 -19.22
CA ARG A 307 13.25 16.77 -20.56
C ARG A 307 14.43 16.21 -21.33
N LEU A 308 14.16 15.20 -22.14
CA LEU A 308 15.10 14.73 -23.14
C LEU A 308 14.83 15.53 -24.43
N ARG A 309 15.81 16.31 -24.86
CA ARG A 309 15.78 17.00 -26.17
C ARG A 309 16.75 16.32 -27.11
N VAL A 310 16.28 15.98 -28.28
CA VAL A 310 17.17 15.48 -29.33
C VAL A 310 17.81 16.68 -30.04
N GLN A 311 19.11 16.80 -29.90
CA GLN A 311 19.92 17.78 -30.64
C GLN A 311 20.72 17.04 -31.72
N ARG A 312 20.95 17.72 -32.82
CA ARG A 312 21.89 17.25 -33.88
C ARG A 312 23.20 18.00 -33.69
N ASP A 313 24.29 17.29 -33.77
CA ASP A 313 25.62 17.89 -33.81
C ASP A 313 25.93 18.46 -35.20
N GLU A 314 27.10 19.03 -35.34
CA GLU A 314 27.59 19.60 -36.62
C GLU A 314 27.76 18.55 -37.72
N GLN A 315 27.84 17.27 -37.36
CA GLN A 315 27.92 16.12 -38.28
C GLN A 315 26.54 15.53 -38.61
N GLY A 316 25.43 16.10 -38.04
CA GLY A 316 24.05 15.66 -38.26
C GLY A 316 23.59 14.48 -37.40
N GLU A 317 24.45 13.98 -36.50
CA GLU A 317 24.08 12.88 -35.59
C GLU A 317 23.15 13.36 -34.46
N LYS A 318 22.22 12.46 -34.07
CA LYS A 318 21.23 12.77 -33.03
C LYS A 318 21.74 12.38 -31.65
N HIS A 319 21.88 13.36 -30.76
CA HIS A 319 22.22 13.17 -29.39
C HIS A 319 21.06 13.55 -28.45
N ALA A 320 20.80 12.72 -27.43
CA ALA A 320 19.82 13.02 -26.41
C ALA A 320 20.45 13.88 -25.29
N VAL A 321 20.06 15.15 -25.23
CA VAL A 321 20.52 16.10 -24.21
C VAL A 321 19.45 16.20 -23.11
N LYS A 322 19.86 16.05 -21.85
CA LYS A 322 18.98 16.27 -20.70
C LYS A 322 18.95 17.75 -20.37
N GLU A 323 17.81 18.37 -20.56
CA GLU A 323 17.54 19.76 -20.19
C GLU A 323 16.64 19.82 -18.97
N THR A 324 16.91 20.74 -18.04
CA THR A 324 16.03 21.01 -16.91
C THR A 324 15.31 22.33 -17.17
N VAL A 325 13.99 22.24 -17.32
CA VAL A 325 13.12 23.41 -17.54
C VAL A 325 12.22 23.59 -16.33
N VAL A 326 12.13 24.82 -15.80
CA VAL A 326 11.18 25.14 -14.74
C VAL A 326 9.80 25.33 -15.34
N GLN A 327 8.80 24.58 -14.84
CA GLN A 327 7.43 24.68 -15.31
C GLN A 327 6.46 24.85 -14.14
N PRO A 328 5.40 25.65 -14.31
CA PRO A 328 4.33 25.72 -13.32
C PRO A 328 3.53 24.41 -13.35
N SER A 329 3.27 23.88 -12.17
CA SER A 329 2.34 22.76 -11.92
C SER A 329 1.19 23.27 -11.08
N THR A 330 -0.01 23.27 -11.67
CA THR A 330 -1.24 23.71 -11.00
C THR A 330 -1.98 22.50 -10.46
N ASN A 331 -2.39 22.55 -9.19
CA ASN A 331 -3.22 21.54 -8.56
C ASN A 331 -4.38 22.19 -7.83
N PHE A 332 -5.55 21.56 -7.92
CA PHE A 332 -6.73 21.90 -7.13
C PHE A 332 -7.06 20.70 -6.24
N CYS A 333 -7.51 21.00 -5.01
CA CYS A 333 -8.09 20.00 -4.12
C CYS A 333 -9.31 20.57 -3.42
N ALA A 334 -10.32 19.70 -3.25
CA ALA A 334 -11.55 19.99 -2.52
C ALA A 334 -11.56 19.22 -1.19
N SER A 335 -12.29 19.76 -0.19
CA SER A 335 -12.34 19.20 1.16
C SER A 335 -13.59 19.65 1.90
N ASN A 336 -14.01 18.85 2.90
CA ASN A 336 -15.01 19.26 3.90
C ASN A 336 -14.37 19.81 5.21
N LEU A 337 -13.05 19.85 5.31
CA LEU A 337 -12.35 20.33 6.50
C LEU A 337 -12.53 21.85 6.69
N GLU A 338 -12.97 22.25 7.89
CA GLU A 338 -13.27 23.64 8.21
C GLU A 338 -12.03 24.54 8.30
N LEU A 339 -12.19 25.82 7.93
CA LEU A 339 -11.11 26.81 7.92
C LEU A 339 -10.53 27.08 9.31
N GLY A 340 -11.37 27.13 10.33
CA GLY A 340 -10.95 27.50 11.70
C GLY A 340 -9.96 26.55 12.35
N SER A 341 -9.97 25.28 11.93
CA SER A 341 -9.11 24.24 12.50
C SER A 341 -7.91 23.86 11.63
N ILE A 342 -8.03 24.02 10.31
CA ILE A 342 -7.08 23.48 9.32
C ILE A 342 -6.63 24.57 8.35
N PRO A 343 -5.35 25.02 8.37
CA PRO A 343 -4.88 26.03 7.43
C PRO A 343 -4.82 25.49 5.98
N PRO A 344 -4.97 26.38 4.96
CA PRO A 344 -5.02 25.98 3.55
C PRO A 344 -3.80 25.20 3.08
N VAL A 345 -2.61 25.57 3.52
CA VAL A 345 -1.36 24.87 3.18
C VAL A 345 -1.36 23.43 3.67
N PHE A 346 -2.03 23.14 4.79
CA PHE A 346 -2.11 21.79 5.31
C PHE A 346 -3.05 20.90 4.48
N ILE A 347 -4.14 21.46 3.90
CA ILE A 347 -4.99 20.75 2.92
C ILE A 347 -4.16 20.31 1.71
N HIS A 348 -3.30 21.20 1.21
CA HIS A 348 -2.36 20.84 0.13
C HIS A 348 -1.40 19.72 0.55
N GLN A 349 -0.87 19.75 1.77
CA GLN A 349 -0.02 18.67 2.30
C GLN A 349 -0.79 17.34 2.40
N LEU A 350 -2.04 17.38 2.90
CA LEU A 350 -2.91 16.20 2.94
C LEU A 350 -3.15 15.63 1.53
N ALA A 351 -3.52 16.45 0.55
CA ALA A 351 -3.70 16.01 -0.83
C ALA A 351 -2.44 15.36 -1.41
N ARG A 352 -1.26 15.90 -1.10
CA ARG A 352 0.02 15.31 -1.52
C ARG A 352 0.35 13.99 -0.85
N SER A 353 -0.08 13.79 0.40
CA SER A 353 0.21 12.55 1.13
C SER A 353 -0.46 11.32 0.49
N ARG A 354 -1.46 11.50 -0.38
CA ARG A 354 -2.05 10.41 -1.16
C ARG A 354 -1.01 9.63 -1.96
N TRP A 355 -0.01 10.31 -2.54
CA TRP A 355 1.01 9.66 -3.35
C TRP A 355 1.81 8.57 -2.62
N ILE A 356 1.82 8.59 -1.28
CA ILE A 356 2.51 7.58 -0.46
C ILE A 356 1.94 6.17 -0.73
N ILE A 357 0.63 6.05 -1.02
CA ILE A 357 0.05 4.73 -1.33
C ILE A 357 0.64 4.14 -2.62
N ASP A 358 0.85 4.98 -3.64
CA ASP A 358 1.43 4.56 -4.93
C ASP A 358 2.93 4.28 -4.80
N THR A 359 3.69 5.26 -4.28
CA THR A 359 5.16 5.25 -4.32
C THR A 359 5.76 4.30 -3.29
N ASP A 360 5.18 4.21 -2.10
CA ASP A 360 5.79 3.49 -0.99
C ASP A 360 5.09 2.14 -0.73
N VAL A 361 3.77 2.04 -1.00
CA VAL A 361 3.03 0.80 -0.76
C VAL A 361 2.91 -0.03 -2.02
N PHE A 362 2.22 0.46 -3.04
CA PHE A 362 1.99 -0.34 -4.26
C PHE A 362 3.28 -0.64 -5.00
N GLN A 363 4.21 0.30 -5.06
CA GLN A 363 5.52 0.06 -5.65
C GLN A 363 6.28 -1.03 -4.88
N THR A 364 6.41 -0.92 -3.55
CA THR A 364 7.13 -1.91 -2.75
C THR A 364 6.43 -3.28 -2.75
N LEU A 365 5.10 -3.31 -2.63
CA LEU A 365 4.33 -4.56 -2.75
C LEU A 365 4.51 -5.22 -4.12
N THR A 366 4.64 -4.43 -5.19
CA THR A 366 4.84 -4.95 -6.54
C THR A 366 6.25 -5.47 -6.77
N THR A 367 7.26 -4.69 -6.39
CA THR A 367 8.67 -5.01 -6.65
C THR A 367 9.19 -6.08 -5.70
N GLU A 368 8.86 -5.96 -4.40
CA GLU A 368 9.45 -6.77 -3.34
C GLU A 368 8.53 -7.91 -2.88
N ALA A 369 7.24 -7.62 -2.65
CA ALA A 369 6.28 -8.64 -2.20
C ALA A 369 5.55 -9.36 -3.35
N HIS A 370 5.95 -9.10 -4.60
CA HIS A 370 5.44 -9.78 -5.80
C HIS A 370 3.91 -9.73 -5.97
N LEU A 371 3.27 -8.63 -5.56
CA LEU A 371 1.82 -8.46 -5.56
C LEU A 371 1.19 -8.71 -6.94
N LYS A 372 1.85 -8.27 -8.02
CA LYS A 372 1.33 -8.41 -9.39
C LYS A 372 1.51 -9.81 -10.00
N ARG A 373 2.21 -10.71 -9.33
CA ARG A 373 2.44 -12.06 -9.87
C ARG A 373 1.27 -12.99 -9.57
N PRO A 374 0.72 -13.68 -10.58
CA PRO A 374 -0.36 -14.65 -10.40
C PRO A 374 0.18 -15.96 -9.80
N SER A 375 0.43 -15.97 -8.49
CA SER A 375 1.04 -17.11 -7.81
C SER A 375 0.09 -18.30 -7.65
N VAL A 376 -1.24 -18.04 -7.64
CA VAL A 376 -2.32 -19.04 -7.53
C VAL A 376 -3.49 -18.50 -8.35
N HIS A 377 -3.50 -18.72 -9.66
CA HIS A 377 -4.43 -18.00 -10.54
C HIS A 377 -5.13 -18.90 -11.57
N GLN A 378 -5.22 -20.15 -11.38
CA GLN A 378 -5.94 -20.99 -12.34
C GLN A 378 -7.13 -21.66 -11.64
N GLY A 379 -8.34 -21.16 -11.90
CA GLY A 379 -9.57 -21.67 -11.32
C GLY A 379 -9.72 -21.53 -9.81
N ARG A 380 -8.88 -20.70 -9.15
CA ARG A 380 -8.80 -20.59 -7.68
C ARG A 380 -8.86 -19.12 -7.22
N ALA A 381 -9.96 -18.45 -7.49
CA ALA A 381 -10.16 -17.04 -7.15
C ALA A 381 -9.98 -16.76 -5.64
N LYS A 382 -10.61 -17.57 -4.79
CA LYS A 382 -10.51 -17.42 -3.32
C LYS A 382 -9.09 -17.59 -2.81
N ALA A 383 -8.35 -18.57 -3.32
CA ALA A 383 -6.95 -18.79 -2.95
C ALA A 383 -6.08 -17.56 -3.27
N LEU A 384 -6.32 -16.91 -4.42
CA LEU A 384 -5.63 -15.67 -4.78
C LEU A 384 -5.92 -14.53 -3.80
N ILE A 385 -7.19 -14.34 -3.44
CA ILE A 385 -7.64 -13.32 -2.50
C ILE A 385 -6.96 -13.52 -1.14
N VAL A 386 -7.07 -14.73 -0.57
CA VAL A 386 -6.50 -15.06 0.74
C VAL A 386 -4.98 -14.93 0.74
N LEU A 387 -4.31 -15.46 -0.29
CA LEU A 387 -2.86 -15.31 -0.45
C LEU A 387 -2.43 -13.85 -0.47
N THR A 388 -3.16 -13.01 -1.20
CA THR A 388 -2.85 -11.58 -1.31
C THR A 388 -3.05 -10.88 0.03
N MET A 389 -4.12 -11.19 0.76
CA MET A 389 -4.36 -10.65 2.10
C MET A 389 -3.25 -11.05 3.08
N ILE A 390 -2.82 -12.31 3.07
CA ILE A 390 -1.72 -12.78 3.94
C ILE A 390 -0.40 -12.09 3.54
N ARG A 391 -0.14 -11.88 2.25
CA ARG A 391 1.04 -11.14 1.78
C ARG A 391 1.05 -9.68 2.25
N VAL A 392 -0.09 -8.99 2.16
CA VAL A 392 -0.20 -7.61 2.66
C VAL A 392 -0.04 -7.55 4.17
N LEU A 393 -0.59 -8.52 4.90
CA LEU A 393 -0.41 -8.63 6.36
C LEU A 393 1.06 -8.89 6.73
N ALA A 394 1.72 -9.82 6.05
CA ALA A 394 3.14 -10.11 6.25
C ALA A 394 4.02 -8.89 5.93
N PHE A 395 3.75 -8.21 4.82
CA PHE A 395 4.39 -6.94 4.47
C PHE A 395 4.23 -5.91 5.60
N THR A 396 3.00 -5.69 6.06
CA THR A 396 2.69 -4.72 7.13
C THR A 396 3.48 -5.05 8.40
N LEU A 397 3.44 -6.29 8.86
CA LEU A 397 4.11 -6.69 10.10
C LEU A 397 5.64 -6.68 9.98
N THR A 398 6.19 -7.06 8.83
CA THR A 398 7.62 -6.95 8.56
C THR A 398 8.08 -5.49 8.52
N LEU A 399 7.27 -4.61 7.92
CA LEU A 399 7.54 -3.17 7.88
C LEU A 399 7.51 -2.55 9.28
N VAL A 400 6.51 -2.92 10.09
CA VAL A 400 6.42 -2.50 11.49
C VAL A 400 7.62 -2.96 12.30
N PHE A 401 8.01 -4.23 12.18
CA PHE A 401 9.21 -4.77 12.83
C PHE A 401 10.46 -4.00 12.41
N PHE A 402 10.63 -3.78 11.10
CA PHE A 402 11.76 -3.03 10.57
C PHE A 402 11.86 -1.62 11.16
N PHE A 403 10.77 -0.84 11.10
CA PHE A 403 10.80 0.54 11.55
C PHE A 403 10.80 0.71 13.08
N ARG A 404 10.05 -0.13 13.78
CA ARG A 404 9.85 0.00 15.23
C ARG A 404 10.90 -0.74 16.05
N GLN A 405 11.43 -1.83 15.55
CA GLN A 405 12.36 -2.68 16.29
C GLN A 405 13.80 -2.56 15.76
N VAL A 406 13.99 -2.57 14.45
CA VAL A 406 15.33 -2.56 13.85
C VAL A 406 15.82 -1.13 13.63
N ARG A 407 15.17 -0.38 12.75
CA ARG A 407 15.61 0.95 12.33
C ARG A 407 15.58 1.97 13.47
N SER A 408 14.60 1.89 14.37
CA SER A 408 14.50 2.84 15.49
C SER A 408 15.64 2.71 16.51
N HIS A 409 16.30 1.55 16.56
CA HIS A 409 17.43 1.31 17.46
C HIS A 409 18.72 1.97 16.97
N PHE A 410 18.85 2.23 15.67
CA PHE A 410 20.05 2.79 15.07
C PHE A 410 19.77 4.16 14.44
N ARG A 411 20.56 5.16 14.75
CA ARG A 411 20.44 6.51 14.19
C ARG A 411 20.55 6.52 12.65
N LYS A 412 21.45 5.70 12.09
CA LYS A 412 21.56 5.40 10.67
C LYS A 412 21.61 3.89 10.50
N CYS A 413 20.48 3.31 10.14
CA CYS A 413 20.39 1.88 9.86
C CYS A 413 20.92 1.62 8.45
N PRO A 414 21.99 0.85 8.25
CA PRO A 414 22.53 0.52 6.94
C PRO A 414 21.74 -0.58 6.23
N LEU A 415 20.80 -1.24 6.94
CA LEU A 415 19.95 -2.28 6.39
C LEU A 415 18.71 -1.66 5.75
N GLY A 416 18.41 -2.01 4.50
CA GLY A 416 17.16 -1.69 3.84
C GLY A 416 16.04 -2.66 4.23
N PHE A 417 14.80 -2.29 3.90
CA PHE A 417 13.65 -3.16 4.14
C PHE A 417 13.75 -4.50 3.38
N CYS A 418 14.23 -4.47 2.14
CA CYS A 418 14.41 -5.67 1.31
C CYS A 418 15.55 -6.56 1.83
N ASP A 419 16.63 -5.96 2.34
CA ASP A 419 17.70 -6.72 2.99
C ASP A 419 17.18 -7.48 4.21
N LEU A 420 16.26 -6.89 5.00
CA LEU A 420 15.65 -7.56 6.15
C LEU A 420 14.93 -8.84 5.75
N ALA A 421 14.17 -8.83 4.64
CA ALA A 421 13.45 -10.02 4.18
C ALA A 421 14.39 -11.17 3.82
N GLN A 422 15.53 -10.86 3.20
CA GLN A 422 16.58 -11.85 2.90
C GLN A 422 17.23 -12.38 4.19
N GLU A 423 17.47 -11.50 5.16
CA GLU A 423 18.00 -11.89 6.46
C GLU A 423 17.00 -12.78 7.22
N LEU A 424 15.70 -12.51 7.16
CA LEU A 424 14.69 -13.38 7.79
C LEU A 424 14.76 -14.82 7.22
N ALA A 425 14.88 -14.97 5.91
CA ALA A 425 15.04 -16.29 5.30
C ALA A 425 16.31 -17.00 5.78
N TYR A 426 17.42 -16.27 5.89
CA TYR A 426 18.68 -16.79 6.41
C TYR A 426 18.57 -17.18 7.90
N TRP A 427 17.89 -16.37 8.73
CA TRP A 427 17.74 -16.68 10.16
C TRP A 427 16.91 -17.93 10.42
N PHE A 428 15.89 -18.18 9.60
CA PHE A 428 15.13 -19.42 9.71
C PHE A 428 15.98 -20.67 9.41
N VAL A 429 17.08 -20.53 8.67
CA VAL A 429 18.06 -21.60 8.47
C VAL A 429 19.05 -21.69 9.65
N VAL A 430 19.67 -20.58 10.03
CA VAL A 430 20.80 -20.56 10.95
C VAL A 430 20.40 -20.75 12.41
N LEU A 431 19.29 -20.16 12.87
CA LEU A 431 18.80 -20.37 14.24
C LEU A 431 18.39 -21.82 14.56
N GLN A 432 18.45 -22.67 13.55
CA GLN A 432 18.22 -24.12 13.66
C GLN A 432 19.48 -24.89 14.05
N VAL A 433 20.65 -24.31 13.85
CA VAL A 433 21.95 -24.96 14.15
C VAL A 433 22.34 -24.81 15.62
N ASP A 434 21.96 -23.67 16.23
CA ASP A 434 22.35 -23.33 17.63
C ASP A 434 21.46 -24.00 18.72
N SER A 435 20.44 -24.75 18.32
CA SER A 435 19.50 -25.43 19.24
C SER A 435 19.60 -26.99 19.20
N SER A 436 20.64 -27.52 18.57
CA SER A 436 20.92 -28.99 18.50
C SER A 436 22.05 -29.39 19.42
#